data_4a280f7380012ca0c3d1444e1ed7d6dc
#
_entry.id   4a280f7380012ca0c3d1444e1ed7d6dc
#
_cell.length_a   1.000
_cell.length_b   1.000
_cell.length_c   1.000
_cell.angle_alpha   90.00
_cell.angle_beta   90.00
_cell.angle_gamma   90.00
#
_symmetry.space_group_name_H-M   'P 1'
#
loop_
_entity.id
_entity.type
_entity.pdbx_description
1 polymer ?
#
loop_
_entity_poly.entity_id
_entity_poly.type
_entity_poly.pdbx_seq_one_letter_code
_entity_poly.pdbx_strand_id
1 'polypeptide(L)'
;MLKNCTPIEIEQAAVALAIEQPAWGQVRVSDALKRRGLSISPAGVRCVWQRHDLTSIKHRLKALEAKAAQDGILLTEAQIVALEKAKADKEAHGEFDSECPGYCGAQDTFYVGTLKGVGRVYQQTFIDTYAKVAFAKLYDRKTPITAAEILNDRVVPFYDEHGIRLSRVLTDRGTEFCGTQSHEYELYLAVEDIDHTRTKAKSPQTNGICERFHRTLLDEFYRVAFRKKIYRTIEELQADLDAWLVDYNERRPHQGRWCFSKTPMHTFLDALPLAKEKLMAA
;
A
#
# COMPACT_ATOMS: atom_id res chain seq x y z
N MET A 1 20.00 -12.14 35.05
CA MET A 1 20.43 -12.25 33.63
C MET A 1 19.98 -13.60 33.08
N LEU A 2 19.28 -13.61 31.98
CA LEU A 2 18.87 -14.85 31.31
C LEU A 2 20.11 -15.58 30.80
N LYS A 3 20.24 -16.87 31.06
CA LYS A 3 21.41 -17.71 30.74
C LYS A 3 21.84 -17.76 29.26
N ASN A 4 21.09 -17.13 28.34
CA ASN A 4 21.32 -17.14 26.89
C ASN A 4 21.38 -15.73 26.26
N CYS A 5 21.77 -14.70 27.00
CA CYS A 5 21.93 -13.36 26.44
C CYS A 5 23.28 -13.26 25.73
N THR A 6 23.30 -12.79 24.50
CA THR A 6 24.56 -12.46 23.80
C THR A 6 25.31 -11.38 24.59
N PRO A 7 26.61 -11.55 24.90
CA PRO A 7 27.40 -10.53 25.56
C PRO A 7 27.32 -9.20 24.80
N ILE A 8 27.30 -8.09 25.52
CA ILE A 8 27.07 -6.76 24.94
C ILE A 8 28.14 -6.38 23.91
N GLU A 9 29.39 -6.83 24.15
CA GLU A 9 30.51 -6.60 23.22
C GLU A 9 30.29 -7.30 21.88
N ILE A 10 29.78 -8.52 21.91
CA ILE A 10 29.47 -9.32 20.69
C ILE A 10 28.28 -8.71 19.96
N GLU A 11 27.28 -8.24 20.71
CA GLU A 11 26.10 -7.59 20.15
C GLU A 11 26.49 -6.28 19.43
N GLN A 12 27.28 -5.44 20.09
CA GLN A 12 27.76 -4.20 19.49
C GLN A 12 28.63 -4.44 18.25
N ALA A 13 29.52 -5.44 18.30
CA ALA A 13 30.36 -5.80 17.15
C ALA A 13 29.51 -6.34 15.97
N ALA A 14 28.44 -7.10 16.25
CA ALA A 14 27.54 -7.60 15.22
C ALA A 14 26.72 -6.47 14.58
N VAL A 15 26.30 -5.46 15.34
CA VAL A 15 25.61 -4.26 14.85
C VAL A 15 26.57 -3.40 14.02
N ALA A 16 27.77 -3.12 14.55
CA ALA A 16 28.78 -2.32 13.85
C ALA A 16 29.12 -2.94 12.48
N LEU A 17 29.38 -4.24 12.45
CA LEU A 17 29.70 -4.94 11.20
C LEU A 17 28.53 -4.99 10.20
N ALA A 18 27.28 -5.04 10.69
CA ALA A 18 26.10 -4.97 9.85
C ALA A 18 25.93 -3.60 9.17
N ILE A 19 26.34 -2.54 9.85
CA ILE A 19 26.29 -1.16 9.31
C ILE A 19 27.46 -0.92 8.36
N GLU A 20 28.67 -1.36 8.72
CA GLU A 20 29.87 -1.22 7.87
C GLU A 20 29.77 -2.03 6.58
N GLN A 21 29.14 -3.20 6.62
CA GLN A 21 29.04 -4.13 5.52
C GLN A 21 27.55 -4.55 5.28
N PRO A 22 26.69 -3.65 4.81
CA PRO A 22 25.24 -3.88 4.72
C PRO A 22 24.85 -5.07 3.84
N ALA A 23 25.69 -5.42 2.88
CA ALA A 23 25.46 -6.54 1.96
C ALA A 23 25.79 -7.93 2.56
N TRP A 24 26.48 -7.99 3.72
CA TRP A 24 26.86 -9.25 4.31
C TRP A 24 25.68 -9.96 4.97
N GLY A 25 25.56 -11.27 4.71
CA GLY A 25 24.57 -12.11 5.40
C GLY A 25 25.05 -12.56 6.78
N GLN A 26 24.12 -13.09 7.57
CA GLN A 26 24.36 -13.54 8.95
C GLN A 26 25.52 -14.54 9.09
N VAL A 27 25.72 -15.43 8.09
CA VAL A 27 26.82 -16.43 8.11
C VAL A 27 28.16 -15.72 7.98
N ARG A 28 28.28 -14.82 7.00
CA ARG A 28 29.53 -14.07 6.74
C ARG A 28 29.92 -13.18 7.91
N VAL A 29 28.93 -12.55 8.56
CA VAL A 29 29.15 -11.73 9.77
C VAL A 29 29.59 -12.63 10.94
N SER A 30 28.95 -13.78 11.16
CA SER A 30 29.37 -14.75 12.18
C SER A 30 30.82 -15.19 11.98
N ASP A 31 31.21 -15.52 10.75
CA ASP A 31 32.60 -15.96 10.43
C ASP A 31 33.60 -14.80 10.59
N ALA A 32 33.24 -13.59 10.26
CA ALA A 32 34.09 -12.43 10.46
C ALA A 32 34.32 -12.12 11.95
N LEU A 33 33.26 -12.24 12.77
CA LEU A 33 33.35 -12.06 14.22
C LEU A 33 34.21 -13.17 14.88
N LYS A 34 34.05 -14.44 14.45
CA LYS A 34 34.90 -15.54 14.92
C LYS A 34 36.38 -15.27 14.66
N ARG A 35 36.73 -14.73 13.50
CA ARG A 35 38.12 -14.34 13.17
C ARG A 35 38.67 -13.23 14.06
N ARG A 36 37.79 -12.40 14.65
CA ARG A 36 38.12 -11.38 15.63
C ARG A 36 38.09 -11.90 17.08
N GLY A 37 37.92 -13.21 17.30
CA GLY A 37 37.84 -13.84 18.62
C GLY A 37 36.46 -13.77 19.28
N LEU A 38 35.44 -13.19 18.58
CA LEU A 38 34.10 -13.06 19.09
C LEU A 38 33.20 -14.18 18.53
N SER A 39 32.82 -15.14 19.38
CA SER A 39 32.04 -16.30 18.96
C SER A 39 30.55 -16.06 19.05
N ILE A 40 29.88 -16.04 17.92
CA ILE A 40 28.39 -15.96 17.79
C ILE A 40 27.94 -16.82 16.62
N SER A 41 26.84 -17.57 16.79
CA SER A 41 26.25 -18.34 15.69
C SER A 41 25.53 -17.44 14.67
N PRO A 42 25.36 -17.87 13.41
CA PRO A 42 24.57 -17.13 12.43
C PRO A 42 23.14 -16.81 12.90
N ALA A 43 22.51 -17.75 13.62
CA ALA A 43 21.19 -17.54 14.24
C ALA A 43 21.26 -16.45 15.33
N GLY A 44 22.33 -16.43 16.13
CA GLY A 44 22.58 -15.36 17.11
C GLY A 44 22.73 -13.99 16.46
N VAL A 45 23.48 -13.89 15.35
CA VAL A 45 23.58 -12.65 14.55
C VAL A 45 22.20 -12.19 14.08
N ARG A 46 21.36 -13.11 13.59
CA ARG A 46 19.99 -12.78 13.17
C ARG A 46 19.14 -12.25 14.33
N CYS A 47 19.25 -12.86 15.52
CA CYS A 47 18.53 -12.39 16.72
C CYS A 47 18.99 -10.97 17.14
N VAL A 48 20.29 -10.69 17.07
CA VAL A 48 20.82 -9.33 17.28
C VAL A 48 20.23 -8.36 16.27
N TRP A 49 20.26 -8.69 14.99
CA TRP A 49 19.71 -7.82 13.94
C TRP A 49 18.20 -7.57 14.08
N GLN A 50 17.43 -8.54 14.59
CA GLN A 50 16.01 -8.37 14.88
C GLN A 50 15.79 -7.32 15.98
N ARG A 51 16.59 -7.35 17.05
CA ARG A 51 16.50 -6.38 18.16
C ARG A 51 16.85 -4.95 17.73
N HIS A 52 17.75 -4.80 16.75
CA HIS A 52 18.26 -3.51 16.27
C HIS A 52 17.65 -3.09 14.92
N ASP A 53 16.59 -3.76 14.46
CA ASP A 53 15.93 -3.49 13.17
C ASP A 53 16.85 -3.52 11.95
N LEU A 54 17.86 -4.43 11.96
CA LEU A 54 18.88 -4.57 10.91
C LEU A 54 18.70 -5.82 10.03
N THR A 55 17.54 -6.47 10.06
CA THR A 55 17.30 -7.75 9.38
C THR A 55 17.39 -7.68 7.86
N SER A 56 16.99 -6.55 7.25
CA SER A 56 17.05 -6.35 5.80
C SER A 56 18.26 -5.51 5.38
N ILE A 57 18.73 -5.71 4.14
CA ILE A 57 19.78 -4.87 3.54
C ILE A 57 19.35 -3.41 3.52
N LYS A 58 18.07 -3.14 3.24
CA LYS A 58 17.50 -1.78 3.22
C LYS A 58 17.63 -1.07 4.57
N HIS A 59 17.36 -1.77 5.68
CA HIS A 59 17.51 -1.21 7.04
C HIS A 59 18.97 -0.95 7.39
N ARG A 60 19.87 -1.86 7.02
CA ARG A 60 21.32 -1.69 7.24
C ARG A 60 21.90 -0.54 6.43
N LEU A 61 21.48 -0.33 5.18
CA LEU A 61 21.86 0.82 4.36
C LEU A 61 21.38 2.13 4.99
N LYS A 62 20.14 2.18 5.47
CA LYS A 62 19.60 3.35 6.17
C LYS A 62 20.37 3.66 7.45
N ALA A 63 20.77 2.64 8.21
CA ALA A 63 21.60 2.80 9.40
C ALA A 63 23.02 3.29 9.06
N LEU A 64 23.59 2.85 7.94
CA LEU A 64 24.87 3.35 7.42
C LEU A 64 24.79 4.84 7.03
N GLU A 65 23.70 5.22 6.33
CA GLU A 65 23.45 6.63 5.96
C GLU A 65 23.33 7.52 7.20
N ALA A 66 22.58 7.07 8.22
CA ALA A 66 22.42 7.79 9.48
C ALA A 66 23.76 7.95 10.22
N LYS A 67 24.60 6.90 10.23
CA LYS A 67 25.93 6.94 10.82
C LYS A 67 26.85 7.89 10.04
N ALA A 68 26.86 7.82 8.72
CA ALA A 68 27.65 8.72 7.88
C ALA A 68 27.26 10.20 8.07
N ALA A 69 25.96 10.48 8.28
CA ALA A 69 25.48 11.83 8.61
C ALA A 69 25.93 12.30 9.99
N GLN A 70 26.02 11.40 10.99
CA GLN A 70 26.54 11.72 12.33
C GLN A 70 28.07 11.95 12.36
N ASP A 71 28.78 11.13 11.57
CA ASP A 71 30.25 11.18 11.51
C ASP A 71 30.78 12.36 10.65
N GLY A 72 29.88 13.20 10.09
CA GLY A 72 30.27 14.39 9.30
C GLY A 72 30.97 14.03 7.97
N ILE A 73 30.79 12.83 7.46
CA ILE A 73 31.35 12.41 6.18
C ILE A 73 30.64 13.19 5.07
N LEU A 74 31.37 14.07 4.42
CA LEU A 74 30.93 14.83 3.27
C LEU A 74 30.57 13.85 2.14
N LEU A 75 29.30 13.82 1.77
CA LEU A 75 28.83 13.10 0.59
C LEU A 75 29.55 13.69 -0.63
N THR A 76 30.01 12.84 -1.54
CA THR A 76 30.55 13.32 -2.81
C THR A 76 29.45 14.02 -3.61
N GLU A 77 29.82 15.02 -4.44
CA GLU A 77 28.87 15.73 -5.31
C GLU A 77 27.96 14.76 -6.10
N ALA A 78 28.52 13.66 -6.59
CA ALA A 78 27.77 12.62 -7.31
C ALA A 78 26.72 11.92 -6.40
N GLN A 79 27.02 11.74 -5.11
CA GLN A 79 26.07 11.16 -4.15
C GLN A 79 24.97 12.16 -3.76
N ILE A 80 25.31 13.45 -3.64
CA ILE A 80 24.34 14.52 -3.42
C ILE A 80 23.39 14.63 -4.61
N VAL A 81 23.90 14.67 -5.83
CA VAL A 81 23.10 14.69 -7.06
C VAL A 81 22.23 13.44 -7.20
N ALA A 82 22.74 12.25 -6.85
CA ALA A 82 21.95 11.02 -6.85
C ALA A 82 20.84 11.03 -5.78
N LEU A 83 21.11 11.59 -4.58
CA LEU A 83 20.11 11.76 -3.53
C LEU A 83 19.06 12.82 -3.90
N GLU A 84 19.48 13.94 -4.48
CA GLU A 84 18.57 14.99 -4.97
C GLU A 84 17.73 14.49 -6.14
N LYS A 85 18.31 13.72 -7.07
CA LYS A 85 17.58 13.07 -8.14
C LYS A 85 16.60 12.02 -7.61
N ALA A 86 17.00 11.19 -6.63
CA ALA A 86 16.12 10.23 -5.99
C ALA A 86 15.00 10.92 -5.17
N LYS A 87 15.27 12.08 -4.59
CA LYS A 87 14.30 12.93 -3.89
C LYS A 87 13.37 13.62 -4.89
N ALA A 88 13.90 14.19 -5.96
CA ALA A 88 13.12 14.76 -7.06
C ALA A 88 12.32 13.70 -7.80
N ASP A 89 12.86 12.49 -8.00
CA ASP A 89 12.12 11.34 -8.53
C ASP A 89 11.03 10.87 -7.56
N LYS A 90 11.22 10.90 -6.25
CA LYS A 90 10.17 10.64 -5.25
C LYS A 90 9.11 11.74 -5.26
N GLU A 91 9.49 12.99 -5.30
CA GLU A 91 8.57 14.14 -5.40
C GLU A 91 7.87 14.17 -6.77
N ALA A 92 8.57 13.84 -7.86
CA ALA A 92 7.99 13.73 -9.20
C ALA A 92 7.22 12.41 -9.43
N HIS A 93 7.49 11.35 -8.66
CA HIS A 93 6.73 10.09 -8.71
C HIS A 93 5.57 10.09 -7.71
N GLY A 94 5.34 11.26 -7.03
CA GLY A 94 4.17 11.47 -6.18
C GLY A 94 3.80 10.19 -5.41
N GLU A 95 4.44 9.91 -4.28
CA GLU A 95 3.62 9.38 -3.20
C GLU A 95 2.60 10.49 -2.96
N PHE A 96 1.40 10.32 -3.49
CA PHE A 96 0.28 11.16 -3.13
C PHE A 96 0.07 10.96 -1.64
N ASP A 97 0.67 11.84 -0.84
CA ASP A 97 0.37 11.95 0.56
C ASP A 97 -1.05 12.50 0.65
N SER A 98 -2.00 11.59 0.80
CA SER A 98 -3.37 11.98 1.07
C SER A 98 -3.40 12.71 2.40
N GLU A 99 -3.86 13.93 2.37
CA GLU A 99 -3.88 14.81 3.51
C GLU A 99 -5.05 14.53 4.45
N CYS A 100 -6.14 13.98 3.90
CA CYS A 100 -7.36 13.63 4.63
C CYS A 100 -8.18 12.60 3.84
N PRO A 101 -9.19 11.96 4.44
CA PRO A 101 -10.18 11.16 3.71
C PRO A 101 -10.89 11.98 2.63
N GLY A 102 -11.17 11.37 1.47
CA GLY A 102 -11.80 12.04 0.34
C GLY A 102 -10.87 12.90 -0.52
N TYR A 103 -9.63 13.17 -0.08
CA TYR A 103 -8.67 13.92 -0.89
C TYR A 103 -8.28 13.16 -2.16
N CYS A 104 -8.02 11.87 -2.06
CA CYS A 104 -7.70 11.02 -3.20
C CYS A 104 -8.15 9.58 -2.96
N GLY A 105 -8.79 8.99 -3.95
CA GLY A 105 -9.05 7.55 -4.01
C GLY A 105 -8.24 6.89 -5.10
N ALA A 106 -7.87 5.64 -4.93
CA ALA A 106 -7.24 4.81 -5.95
C ALA A 106 -8.28 3.84 -6.51
N GLN A 107 -8.40 3.77 -7.83
CA GLN A 107 -9.30 2.86 -8.52
C GLN A 107 -8.55 1.94 -9.47
N ASP A 108 -8.97 0.68 -9.55
CA ASP A 108 -8.36 -0.33 -10.41
C ASP A 108 -9.35 -1.46 -10.73
N THR A 109 -9.10 -2.15 -11.84
CA THR A 109 -9.87 -3.31 -12.26
C THR A 109 -9.11 -4.61 -12.01
N PHE A 110 -9.67 -5.50 -11.23
CA PHE A 110 -9.11 -6.82 -10.94
C PHE A 110 -9.85 -7.91 -11.70
N TYR A 111 -9.12 -8.78 -12.40
CA TYR A 111 -9.70 -9.98 -13.01
C TYR A 111 -9.82 -11.08 -11.98
N VAL A 112 -11.06 -11.43 -11.62
CA VAL A 112 -11.36 -12.45 -10.59
C VAL A 112 -11.14 -13.86 -11.14
N GLY A 113 -11.55 -14.08 -12.39
CA GLY A 113 -11.46 -15.38 -13.05
C GLY A 113 -12.67 -15.67 -13.94
N THR A 114 -12.80 -16.93 -14.36
CA THR A 114 -13.94 -17.40 -15.13
C THR A 114 -14.79 -18.35 -14.27
N LEU A 115 -16.03 -18.00 -14.00
CA LEU A 115 -16.99 -18.82 -13.28
C LEU A 115 -17.76 -19.69 -14.27
N LYS A 116 -17.88 -21.00 -13.96
CA LYS A 116 -18.62 -21.96 -14.81
C LYS A 116 -20.08 -21.55 -14.89
N GLY A 117 -20.58 -21.32 -16.09
CA GLY A 117 -21.97 -20.92 -16.35
C GLY A 117 -22.22 -19.40 -16.28
N VAL A 118 -21.28 -18.62 -15.80
CA VAL A 118 -21.36 -17.14 -15.72
C VAL A 118 -20.46 -16.46 -16.75
N GLY A 119 -19.24 -16.98 -16.93
CA GLY A 119 -18.24 -16.38 -17.80
C GLY A 119 -17.14 -15.67 -17.02
N ARG A 120 -16.51 -14.69 -17.67
CA ARG A 120 -15.47 -13.88 -17.06
C ARG A 120 -16.06 -12.92 -16.03
N VAL A 121 -15.40 -12.80 -14.90
CA VAL A 121 -15.79 -11.87 -13.82
C VAL A 121 -14.66 -10.89 -13.55
N TYR A 122 -15.00 -9.63 -13.56
CA TYR A 122 -14.11 -8.49 -13.25
C TYR A 122 -14.62 -7.80 -12.00
N GLN A 123 -13.72 -7.29 -11.21
CA GLN A 123 -14.01 -6.48 -10.04
C GLN A 123 -13.52 -5.07 -10.27
N GLN A 124 -14.39 -4.09 -10.17
CA GLN A 124 -14.01 -2.71 -9.98
C GLN A 124 -13.73 -2.49 -8.49
N THR A 125 -12.62 -1.85 -8.18
CA THR A 125 -12.16 -1.59 -6.83
C THR A 125 -11.88 -0.11 -6.66
N PHE A 126 -12.33 0.46 -5.56
CA PHE A 126 -11.96 1.80 -5.13
C PHE A 126 -11.47 1.76 -3.68
N ILE A 127 -10.40 2.49 -3.38
CA ILE A 127 -9.85 2.58 -2.02
C ILE A 127 -9.50 4.03 -1.71
N ASP A 128 -10.01 4.55 -0.61
CA ASP A 128 -9.54 5.81 -0.04
C ASP A 128 -8.07 5.71 0.34
N THR A 129 -7.25 6.59 -0.19
CA THR A 129 -5.79 6.50 -0.02
C THR A 129 -5.32 6.96 1.36
N TYR A 130 -6.15 7.65 2.13
CA TYR A 130 -5.91 8.02 3.52
C TYR A 130 -6.38 6.93 4.48
N ALA A 131 -7.69 6.73 4.57
CA ALA A 131 -8.32 5.86 5.56
C ALA A 131 -8.29 4.38 5.21
N LYS A 132 -8.04 4.04 3.93
CA LYS A 132 -8.07 2.67 3.39
C LYS A 132 -9.46 2.04 3.35
N VAL A 133 -10.52 2.83 3.47
CA VAL A 133 -11.89 2.36 3.22
C VAL A 133 -11.98 1.89 1.78
N ALA A 134 -12.48 0.68 1.59
CA ALA A 134 -12.48 0.01 0.29
C ALA A 134 -13.90 -0.33 -0.16
N PHE A 135 -14.12 -0.20 -1.47
CA PHE A 135 -15.33 -0.60 -2.16
C PHE A 135 -14.96 -1.52 -3.32
N ALA A 136 -15.79 -2.50 -3.58
CA ALA A 136 -15.63 -3.42 -4.70
C ALA A 136 -16.99 -3.82 -5.27
N LYS A 137 -17.10 -3.87 -6.60
CA LYS A 137 -18.30 -4.32 -7.31
C LYS A 137 -17.92 -5.22 -8.47
N LEU A 138 -18.66 -6.30 -8.65
CA LEU A 138 -18.39 -7.34 -9.65
C LEU A 138 -19.19 -7.11 -10.93
N TYR A 139 -18.57 -7.43 -12.06
CA TYR A 139 -19.14 -7.26 -13.39
C TYR A 139 -18.75 -8.42 -14.32
N ASP A 140 -19.56 -8.65 -15.34
CA ASP A 140 -19.29 -9.59 -16.43
C ASP A 140 -18.34 -9.03 -17.49
N ARG A 141 -18.09 -7.71 -17.45
CA ARG A 141 -17.28 -6.96 -18.42
C ARG A 141 -16.46 -5.88 -17.77
N LYS A 142 -15.44 -5.43 -18.49
CA LYS A 142 -14.57 -4.33 -18.13
C LYS A 142 -14.78 -3.19 -19.15
N THR A 143 -15.51 -2.14 -18.75
CA THR A 143 -15.87 -1.01 -19.61
C THR A 143 -15.75 0.31 -18.83
N PRO A 144 -15.68 1.47 -19.52
CA PRO A 144 -15.72 2.77 -18.86
C PRO A 144 -16.98 2.97 -17.99
N ILE A 145 -18.12 2.44 -18.45
CA ILE A 145 -19.38 2.52 -17.71
C ILE A 145 -19.28 1.75 -16.38
N THR A 146 -18.73 0.52 -16.39
CA THR A 146 -18.58 -0.25 -15.14
C THR A 146 -17.58 0.38 -14.17
N ALA A 147 -16.60 1.13 -14.70
CA ALA A 147 -15.66 1.90 -13.88
C ALA A 147 -16.32 3.13 -13.24
N ALA A 148 -17.22 3.82 -13.95
CA ALA A 148 -17.99 4.93 -13.41
C ALA A 148 -19.08 4.47 -12.43
N GLU A 149 -19.71 3.34 -12.71
CA GLU A 149 -20.85 2.81 -11.92
C GLU A 149 -20.48 2.53 -10.46
N ILE A 150 -19.29 2.01 -10.16
CA ILE A 150 -18.88 1.80 -8.75
C ILE A 150 -18.75 3.14 -8.01
N LEU A 151 -18.29 4.20 -8.69
CA LEU A 151 -18.21 5.53 -8.08
C LEU A 151 -19.61 6.05 -7.79
N ASN A 152 -20.51 5.97 -8.77
CA ASN A 152 -21.89 6.45 -8.67
C ASN A 152 -22.71 5.69 -7.61
N ASP A 153 -22.59 4.37 -7.56
CA ASP A 153 -23.46 3.53 -6.73
C ASP A 153 -22.99 3.41 -5.29
N ARG A 154 -21.69 3.51 -5.05
CA ARG A 154 -21.10 3.15 -3.76
C ARG A 154 -20.20 4.24 -3.18
N VAL A 155 -19.37 4.86 -3.99
CA VAL A 155 -18.28 5.72 -3.49
C VAL A 155 -18.79 7.13 -3.23
N VAL A 156 -19.38 7.79 -4.22
CA VAL A 156 -19.91 9.15 -4.07
C VAL A 156 -20.99 9.21 -2.99
N PRO A 157 -22.01 8.32 -2.96
CA PRO A 157 -23.00 8.32 -1.89
C PRO A 157 -22.41 8.14 -0.49
N PHE A 158 -21.34 7.34 -0.36
CA PHE A 158 -20.65 7.19 0.94
C PHE A 158 -20.03 8.50 1.43
N TYR A 159 -19.34 9.22 0.56
CA TYR A 159 -18.74 10.51 0.94
C TYR A 159 -19.81 11.58 1.23
N ASP A 160 -20.87 11.60 0.45
CA ASP A 160 -22.00 12.52 0.63
C ASP A 160 -22.71 12.29 1.97
N GLU A 161 -22.95 11.03 2.35
CA GLU A 161 -23.52 10.66 3.66
C GLU A 161 -22.70 11.21 4.83
N HIS A 162 -21.36 11.28 4.67
CA HIS A 162 -20.47 11.82 5.68
C HIS A 162 -20.22 13.33 5.57
N GLY A 163 -20.85 13.98 4.60
CA GLY A 163 -20.77 15.44 4.37
C GLY A 163 -19.38 15.92 3.93
N ILE A 164 -18.68 15.10 3.13
CA ILE A 164 -17.44 15.47 2.45
C ILE A 164 -17.51 15.02 0.99
N ARG A 165 -16.63 15.56 0.15
CA ARG A 165 -16.56 15.25 -1.28
C ARG A 165 -15.31 14.42 -1.59
N LEU A 166 -15.40 13.59 -2.64
CA LEU A 166 -14.23 12.98 -3.24
C LEU A 166 -13.59 13.99 -4.20
N SER A 167 -12.37 14.44 -3.91
CA SER A 167 -11.72 15.47 -4.75
C SER A 167 -10.99 14.87 -5.95
N ARG A 168 -10.44 13.67 -5.83
CA ARG A 168 -9.57 13.11 -6.86
C ARG A 168 -9.61 11.60 -6.91
N VAL A 169 -9.47 11.05 -8.13
CA VAL A 169 -9.28 9.60 -8.35
C VAL A 169 -7.97 9.36 -9.09
N LEU A 170 -7.19 8.41 -8.58
CA LEU A 170 -5.97 7.89 -9.17
C LEU A 170 -6.25 6.55 -9.85
N THR A 171 -5.99 6.43 -11.16
CA THR A 171 -6.14 5.20 -11.92
C THR A 171 -4.85 4.84 -12.66
N ASP A 172 -4.79 3.61 -13.16
CA ASP A 172 -3.84 3.27 -14.21
C ASP A 172 -4.28 3.88 -15.58
N ARG A 173 -3.63 3.44 -16.67
CA ARG A 173 -3.97 3.84 -18.04
C ARG A 173 -4.79 2.78 -18.76
N GLY A 174 -5.56 1.99 -18.04
CA GLY A 174 -6.47 1.02 -18.62
C GLY A 174 -7.49 1.68 -19.55
N THR A 175 -7.95 0.93 -20.56
CA THR A 175 -8.93 1.45 -21.55
C THR A 175 -10.29 1.76 -20.91
N GLU A 176 -10.58 1.25 -19.74
CA GLU A 176 -11.76 1.56 -18.95
C GLU A 176 -11.68 2.93 -18.25
N PHE A 177 -10.47 3.46 -18.06
CA PHE A 177 -10.23 4.74 -17.39
C PHE A 177 -9.78 5.83 -18.35
N CYS A 178 -9.26 5.45 -19.51
CA CYS A 178 -8.66 6.40 -20.45
C CYS A 178 -9.05 6.07 -21.89
N GLY A 179 -9.48 7.08 -22.65
CA GLY A 179 -9.88 6.95 -24.03
C GLY A 179 -9.83 8.25 -24.81
N THR A 180 -10.71 8.38 -25.81
CA THR A 180 -10.91 9.58 -26.64
C THR A 180 -11.69 10.65 -25.88
N GLN A 181 -11.89 11.83 -26.50
CA GLN A 181 -12.55 13.00 -25.88
C GLN A 181 -13.98 12.77 -25.33
N SER A 182 -14.66 11.71 -25.73
CA SER A 182 -16.01 11.34 -25.25
C SER A 182 -16.00 10.07 -24.41
N HIS A 183 -14.92 9.86 -23.64
CA HIS A 183 -14.80 8.66 -22.79
C HIS A 183 -15.74 8.77 -21.58
N GLU A 184 -16.64 7.81 -21.43
CA GLU A 184 -17.76 7.86 -20.47
C GLU A 184 -17.28 7.99 -19.02
N TYR A 185 -16.18 7.36 -18.65
CA TYR A 185 -15.58 7.49 -17.32
C TYR A 185 -15.11 8.92 -17.04
N GLU A 186 -14.43 9.57 -17.99
CA GLU A 186 -13.94 10.93 -17.84
C GLU A 186 -15.08 11.95 -17.83
N LEU A 187 -16.13 11.70 -18.63
CA LEU A 187 -17.34 12.53 -18.59
C LEU A 187 -18.03 12.45 -17.24
N TYR A 188 -18.12 11.24 -16.66
CA TYR A 188 -18.67 11.08 -15.31
C TYR A 188 -17.89 11.86 -14.26
N LEU A 189 -16.55 11.71 -14.25
CA LEU A 189 -15.71 12.45 -13.31
C LEU A 189 -15.84 13.97 -13.45
N ALA A 190 -15.95 14.47 -14.69
CA ALA A 190 -16.15 15.88 -14.96
C ALA A 190 -17.50 16.39 -14.46
N VAL A 191 -18.57 15.58 -14.54
CA VAL A 191 -19.90 15.95 -14.02
C VAL A 191 -19.89 15.99 -12.49
N GLU A 192 -19.18 15.06 -11.84
CA GLU A 192 -19.07 15.00 -10.38
C GLU A 192 -18.00 15.94 -9.80
N ASP A 193 -17.32 16.73 -10.64
CA ASP A 193 -16.22 17.63 -10.25
C ASP A 193 -15.09 16.89 -9.51
N ILE A 194 -14.72 15.72 -10.03
CA ILE A 194 -13.66 14.85 -9.49
C ILE A 194 -12.44 14.92 -10.40
N ASP A 195 -11.29 15.30 -9.87
CA ASP A 195 -10.04 15.34 -10.59
C ASP A 195 -9.58 13.92 -10.98
N HIS A 196 -9.18 13.73 -12.24
CA HIS A 196 -8.60 12.48 -12.71
C HIS A 196 -7.07 12.55 -12.79
N THR A 197 -6.40 11.76 -11.97
CA THR A 197 -4.94 11.57 -12.02
C THR A 197 -4.61 10.18 -12.52
N ARG A 198 -3.68 10.10 -13.47
CA ARG A 198 -3.24 8.84 -14.05
C ARG A 198 -1.84 8.49 -13.60
N THR A 199 -1.59 7.21 -13.32
CA THR A 199 -0.23 6.74 -13.03
C THR A 199 0.68 6.94 -14.22
N LYS A 200 1.98 7.22 -13.98
CA LYS A 200 2.96 7.31 -15.07
C LYS A 200 3.13 5.95 -15.76
N ALA A 201 3.27 5.97 -17.08
CA ALA A 201 3.55 4.76 -17.84
C ALA A 201 4.83 4.07 -17.31
N LYS A 202 4.76 2.76 -17.08
CA LYS A 202 5.86 1.91 -16.58
C LYS A 202 6.29 2.16 -15.11
N SER A 203 5.45 2.80 -14.29
CA SER A 203 5.68 2.93 -12.84
C SER A 203 4.62 2.15 -12.05
N PRO A 204 4.81 0.85 -11.81
CA PRO A 204 3.83 0.02 -11.09
C PRO A 204 3.63 0.45 -9.63
N GLN A 205 4.53 1.24 -9.07
CA GLN A 205 4.49 1.65 -7.65
C GLN A 205 3.36 2.64 -7.31
N THR A 206 2.79 3.32 -8.30
CA THR A 206 1.79 4.36 -8.08
C THR A 206 0.39 3.81 -7.75
N ASN A 207 0.07 2.55 -8.12
CA ASN A 207 -1.18 1.86 -7.76
C ASN A 207 -0.99 0.77 -6.69
N GLY A 208 0.11 0.81 -5.96
CA GLY A 208 0.45 -0.19 -4.95
C GLY A 208 -0.57 -0.35 -3.81
N ILE A 209 -1.50 0.61 -3.65
CA ILE A 209 -2.61 0.51 -2.69
C ILE A 209 -3.64 -0.51 -3.18
N CYS A 210 -4.10 -0.39 -4.43
CA CYS A 210 -5.04 -1.34 -5.03
C CYS A 210 -4.42 -2.73 -5.16
N GLU A 211 -3.16 -2.83 -5.61
CA GLU A 211 -2.45 -4.12 -5.71
C GLU A 211 -2.37 -4.85 -4.36
N ARG A 212 -2.07 -4.12 -3.29
CA ARG A 212 -2.01 -4.68 -1.93
C ARG A 212 -3.39 -5.13 -1.45
N PHE A 213 -4.42 -4.36 -1.74
CA PHE A 213 -5.80 -4.72 -1.43
C PHE A 213 -6.22 -5.97 -2.22
N HIS A 214 -5.96 -6.02 -3.53
CA HIS A 214 -6.26 -7.18 -4.37
C HIS A 214 -5.57 -8.45 -3.86
N ARG A 215 -4.32 -8.35 -3.40
CA ARG A 215 -3.63 -9.48 -2.78
C ARG A 215 -4.31 -9.93 -1.49
N THR A 216 -4.68 -8.99 -0.61
CA THR A 216 -5.42 -9.28 0.62
C THR A 216 -6.75 -9.95 0.30
N LEU A 217 -7.51 -9.40 -0.63
CA LEU A 217 -8.80 -9.93 -1.08
C LEU A 217 -8.67 -11.34 -1.70
N LEU A 218 -7.63 -11.54 -2.52
CA LEU A 218 -7.35 -12.85 -3.11
C LEU A 218 -7.05 -13.90 -2.04
N ASP A 219 -6.23 -13.55 -1.04
CA ASP A 219 -5.81 -14.48 0.00
C ASP A 219 -6.89 -14.73 1.05
N GLU A 220 -7.56 -13.68 1.52
CA GLU A 220 -8.50 -13.75 2.65
C GLU A 220 -9.94 -14.05 2.21
N PHE A 221 -10.33 -13.69 0.99
CA PHE A 221 -11.69 -13.91 0.47
C PHE A 221 -11.75 -14.93 -0.66
N TYR A 222 -11.23 -14.63 -1.86
CA TYR A 222 -11.48 -15.47 -3.05
C TYR A 222 -10.95 -16.89 -2.90
N ARG A 223 -9.72 -17.08 -2.41
CA ARG A 223 -9.14 -18.42 -2.21
C ARG A 223 -9.93 -19.26 -1.21
N VAL A 224 -10.55 -18.62 -0.24
CA VAL A 224 -11.38 -19.27 0.77
C VAL A 224 -12.79 -19.53 0.23
N ALA A 225 -13.43 -18.52 -0.34
CA ALA A 225 -14.79 -18.57 -0.84
C ALA A 225 -14.98 -19.65 -1.93
N PHE A 226 -14.08 -19.67 -2.93
CA PHE A 226 -14.12 -20.67 -4.01
C PHE A 226 -13.82 -22.12 -3.57
N ARG A 227 -13.31 -22.32 -2.35
CA ARG A 227 -13.16 -23.67 -1.77
C ARG A 227 -14.35 -24.09 -0.94
N LYS A 228 -15.14 -23.14 -0.45
CA LYS A 228 -16.31 -23.40 0.41
C LYS A 228 -17.62 -23.49 -0.36
N LYS A 229 -17.74 -22.73 -1.47
CA LYS A 229 -19.02 -22.55 -2.17
C LYS A 229 -18.80 -22.50 -3.68
N ILE A 230 -19.72 -23.07 -4.43
CA ILE A 230 -19.80 -22.93 -5.88
C ILE A 230 -20.80 -21.82 -6.18
N TYR A 231 -20.32 -20.74 -6.76
CA TYR A 231 -21.14 -19.60 -7.16
C TYR A 231 -21.75 -19.85 -8.53
N ARG A 232 -23.04 -19.61 -8.67
CA ARG A 232 -23.78 -19.78 -9.90
C ARG A 232 -24.11 -18.47 -10.59
N THR A 233 -24.08 -17.37 -9.85
CA THR A 233 -24.31 -16.01 -10.36
C THR A 233 -23.31 -15.03 -9.79
N ILE A 234 -23.20 -13.85 -10.42
CA ILE A 234 -22.34 -12.76 -9.94
C ILE A 234 -22.90 -12.19 -8.63
N GLU A 235 -24.23 -12.13 -8.52
CA GLU A 235 -24.93 -11.59 -7.36
C GLU A 235 -24.67 -12.42 -6.09
N GLU A 236 -24.62 -13.76 -6.21
CA GLU A 236 -24.23 -14.62 -5.09
C GLU A 236 -22.81 -14.35 -4.60
N LEU A 237 -21.87 -14.17 -5.54
CA LEU A 237 -20.49 -13.84 -5.20
C LEU A 237 -20.38 -12.42 -4.64
N GLN A 238 -21.15 -11.46 -5.19
CA GLN A 238 -21.20 -10.08 -4.72
C GLN A 238 -21.71 -9.99 -3.28
N ALA A 239 -22.76 -10.74 -2.93
CA ALA A 239 -23.29 -10.74 -1.57
C ALA A 239 -22.26 -11.20 -0.54
N ASP A 240 -21.50 -12.26 -0.85
CA ASP A 240 -20.44 -12.74 0.04
C ASP A 240 -19.24 -11.75 0.07
N LEU A 241 -18.93 -11.09 -1.05
CA LEU A 241 -17.92 -10.04 -1.14
C LEU A 241 -18.31 -8.82 -0.31
N ASP A 242 -19.57 -8.39 -0.36
CA ASP A 242 -20.08 -7.26 0.41
C ASP A 242 -19.98 -7.54 1.92
N ALA A 243 -20.33 -8.76 2.36
CA ALA A 243 -20.16 -9.17 3.76
C ALA A 243 -18.68 -9.14 4.20
N TRP A 244 -17.76 -9.58 3.34
CA TRP A 244 -16.33 -9.51 3.60
C TRP A 244 -15.81 -8.06 3.62
N LEU A 245 -16.33 -7.18 2.75
CA LEU A 245 -15.96 -5.75 2.74
C LEU A 245 -16.39 -5.03 4.01
N VAL A 246 -17.55 -5.37 4.58
CA VAL A 246 -17.95 -4.85 5.90
C VAL A 246 -16.94 -5.25 6.96
N ASP A 247 -16.53 -6.54 6.99
CA ASP A 247 -15.53 -7.01 7.94
C ASP A 247 -14.17 -6.32 7.74
N TYR A 248 -13.74 -6.15 6.47
CA TYR A 248 -12.51 -5.44 6.10
C TYR A 248 -12.53 -3.98 6.57
N ASN A 249 -13.61 -3.25 6.34
CA ASN A 249 -13.71 -1.83 6.66
C ASN A 249 -13.92 -1.57 8.16
N GLU A 250 -14.73 -2.39 8.83
CA GLU A 250 -15.19 -2.11 10.19
C GLU A 250 -14.44 -2.87 11.28
N ARG A 251 -13.87 -4.06 10.96
CA ARG A 251 -13.30 -4.96 11.98
C ARG A 251 -11.84 -5.27 11.80
N ARG A 252 -11.36 -5.30 10.55
CA ARG A 252 -9.99 -5.67 10.25
C ARG A 252 -9.02 -4.52 10.57
N PRO A 253 -8.06 -4.70 11.51
CA PRO A 253 -7.08 -3.66 11.81
C PRO A 253 -6.05 -3.53 10.67
N HIS A 254 -5.66 -2.30 10.38
CA HIS A 254 -4.67 -1.95 9.36
C HIS A 254 -3.39 -1.38 9.98
N GLN A 255 -2.23 -1.90 9.54
CA GLN A 255 -0.90 -1.44 9.97
C GLN A 255 -0.35 -0.31 9.07
N GLY A 256 -1.11 0.11 8.05
CA GLY A 256 -0.70 1.14 7.12
C GLY A 256 -0.62 2.52 7.76
N ARG A 257 0.06 3.44 7.06
CA ARG A 257 0.12 4.85 7.42
C ARG A 257 -1.30 5.39 7.68
N TRP A 258 -1.45 6.20 8.68
CA TRP A 258 -2.69 6.81 9.23
C TRP A 258 -3.62 5.85 9.99
N CYS A 259 -3.61 4.55 9.70
CA CYS A 259 -4.47 3.58 10.41
C CYS A 259 -3.90 3.19 11.78
N PHE A 260 -2.60 2.93 11.89
CA PHE A 260 -1.92 2.59 13.16
C PHE A 260 -2.68 1.54 14.00
N SER A 261 -3.02 0.41 13.39
CA SER A 261 -3.82 -0.67 13.98
C SER A 261 -5.32 -0.37 14.17
N LYS A 262 -5.82 0.77 13.73
CA LYS A 262 -7.26 1.03 13.63
C LYS A 262 -7.85 0.37 12.38
N THR A 263 -9.15 0.22 12.37
CA THR A 263 -9.87 -0.21 11.16
C THR A 263 -9.95 0.95 10.14
N PRO A 264 -10.13 0.66 8.84
CA PRO A 264 -10.34 1.70 7.84
C PRO A 264 -11.45 2.68 8.21
N MET A 265 -12.60 2.17 8.64
CA MET A 265 -13.75 3.00 9.00
C MET A 265 -13.47 3.86 10.24
N HIS A 266 -12.81 3.30 11.26
CA HIS A 266 -12.42 4.09 12.43
C HIS A 266 -11.43 5.21 12.05
N THR A 267 -10.45 4.91 11.19
CA THR A 267 -9.50 5.92 10.68
C THR A 267 -10.20 7.01 9.88
N PHE A 268 -11.22 6.64 9.09
CA PHE A 268 -12.03 7.58 8.31
C PHE A 268 -12.79 8.53 9.22
N LEU A 269 -13.53 7.99 10.20
CA LEU A 269 -14.35 8.77 11.13
C LEU A 269 -13.50 9.69 12.03
N ASP A 270 -12.35 9.23 12.51
CA ASP A 270 -11.44 10.03 13.32
C ASP A 270 -10.89 11.24 12.55
N ALA A 271 -10.65 11.07 11.24
CA ALA A 271 -10.11 12.13 10.38
C ALA A 271 -11.20 12.94 9.65
N LEU A 272 -12.48 12.64 9.85
CA LEU A 272 -13.60 13.33 9.22
C LEU A 272 -13.63 14.86 9.52
N PRO A 273 -13.37 15.34 10.75
CA PRO A 273 -13.27 16.77 11.02
C PRO A 273 -12.18 17.47 10.19
N LEU A 274 -11.01 16.84 10.05
CA LEU A 274 -9.91 17.32 9.22
C LEU A 274 -10.31 17.38 7.73
N ALA A 275 -11.03 16.36 7.25
CA ALA A 275 -11.51 16.34 5.88
C ALA A 275 -12.51 17.48 5.62
N LYS A 276 -13.45 17.74 6.54
CA LYS A 276 -14.40 18.83 6.44
C LYS A 276 -13.73 20.20 6.40
N GLU A 277 -12.71 20.40 7.24
CA GLU A 277 -11.93 21.64 7.23
C GLU A 277 -11.21 21.88 5.89
N LYS A 278 -10.53 20.84 5.38
CA LYS A 278 -9.70 20.97 4.17
C LYS A 278 -10.48 20.98 2.86
N LEU A 279 -11.52 20.16 2.74
CA LEU A 279 -12.28 19.99 1.51
C LEU A 279 -13.45 21.00 1.36
N MET A 280 -13.86 21.67 2.45
CA MET A 280 -14.85 22.77 2.39
C MET A 280 -14.19 24.16 2.23
N ALA A 281 -12.88 24.25 2.47
CA ALA A 281 -12.12 25.50 2.30
C ALA A 281 -11.54 25.67 0.87
N ALA A 282 -11.74 24.70 0.00
CA ALA A 282 -11.38 24.72 -1.41
C ALA A 282 -12.63 24.91 -2.28
#